data_3993f9b00de2ae3e87d60467acae6e1e
#
_entry.id   3993f9b00de2ae3e87d60467acae6e1e
#
_cell.length_a   1.000
_cell.length_b   1.000
_cell.length_c   1.000
_cell.angle_alpha   90.00
_cell.angle_beta   90.00
_cell.angle_gamma   90.00
#
_symmetry.space_group_name_H-M   'P 1'
#
loop_
_entity.id
_entity.type
_entity.pdbx_description
1 polymer ?
#
loop_
_entity_poly.entity_id
_entity_poly.type
_entity_poly.pdbx_seq_one_letter_code
_entity_poly.pdbx_strand_id
1 'polypeptide(L)'
;MQKSMIFQDVLGIRNPQLITELASDIYKNMCSEESRLKVSPTYLTEVQDKTEVKDTSRAFLVEWIIDVHRKFRLVPETLYVTVFLIDRFLSLKQIKKNQLHILGVTSLLISTKYEEIYPPELKDLLSVSENKFTRKEVLAMERDMLLTLQFDVTAPSSYRFLERYYKLGVTEDRTFFLAQYIQEISLLDASLLQYKPSEIAAASLILAHKCLKKRDIWINDMETATGYSAAHLAPVVEDIKGFVLEVNPKFLTTLKYKFSKPEYQQVASIAFKF
;
A
#
# COMPACT_ATOMS: atom_id res chain seq x y z
N MET A 1 -13.17 -29.45 5.03
CA MET A 1 -12.71 -28.05 5.24
C MET A 1 -11.77 -27.57 4.13
N GLN A 2 -10.75 -28.30 3.72
CA GLN A 2 -9.96 -28.00 2.50
C GLN A 2 -10.79 -27.84 1.20
N LYS A 3 -12.00 -28.41 1.15
CA LYS A 3 -12.86 -28.39 -0.05
C LYS A 3 -13.47 -27.01 -0.38
N SER A 4 -13.69 -26.09 0.58
CA SER A 4 -14.34 -24.80 0.25
C SER A 4 -13.38 -23.82 -0.40
N MET A 5 -12.11 -23.80 0.01
CA MET A 5 -11.09 -22.95 -0.58
C MET A 5 -10.64 -23.41 -1.96
N ILE A 6 -10.47 -24.73 -2.13
CA ILE A 6 -10.24 -25.33 -3.44
C ILE A 6 -11.39 -24.99 -4.38
N PHE A 7 -12.61 -24.89 -3.87
CA PHE A 7 -13.80 -24.59 -4.68
C PHE A 7 -13.79 -23.15 -5.22
N GLN A 8 -13.26 -22.17 -4.49
CA GLN A 8 -13.17 -20.77 -4.96
C GLN A 8 -12.00 -20.56 -5.92
N ASP A 9 -10.87 -21.18 -5.67
CA ASP A 9 -9.78 -21.20 -6.65
C ASP A 9 -10.21 -21.92 -7.94
N VAL A 10 -11.09 -22.94 -7.86
CA VAL A 10 -11.68 -23.63 -9.01
C VAL A 10 -12.72 -22.80 -9.76
N LEU A 11 -13.50 -21.93 -9.11
CA LEU A 11 -14.42 -20.99 -9.80
C LEU A 11 -13.67 -19.99 -10.69
N GLY A 12 -12.41 -19.68 -10.37
CA GLY A 12 -11.53 -18.86 -11.20
C GLY A 12 -11.02 -19.54 -12.49
N ILE A 13 -11.12 -20.88 -12.63
CA ILE A 13 -10.65 -21.62 -13.82
C ILE A 13 -11.33 -21.16 -15.12
N ARG A 14 -12.52 -20.57 -15.05
CA ARG A 14 -13.22 -20.01 -16.22
C ARG A 14 -12.66 -18.68 -16.71
N ASN A 15 -11.79 -18.03 -15.94
CA ASN A 15 -11.13 -16.80 -16.35
C ASN A 15 -9.64 -17.09 -16.59
N PRO A 16 -9.17 -17.10 -17.86
CA PRO A 16 -7.77 -17.44 -18.19
C PRO A 16 -6.76 -16.42 -17.64
N GLN A 17 -7.21 -15.25 -17.16
CA GLN A 17 -6.36 -14.27 -16.49
C GLN A 17 -6.13 -14.60 -15.00
N LEU A 18 -6.90 -15.55 -14.43
CA LEU A 18 -6.73 -16.01 -13.06
C LEU A 18 -5.96 -17.33 -13.11
N ILE A 19 -4.67 -17.31 -12.81
CA ILE A 19 -3.79 -18.48 -12.76
C ILE A 19 -4.05 -19.23 -11.44
N THR A 20 -5.22 -19.86 -11.33
CA THR A 20 -5.70 -20.48 -10.08
C THR A 20 -4.84 -21.65 -9.64
N GLU A 21 -4.25 -22.39 -10.57
CA GLU A 21 -3.34 -23.50 -10.28
C GLU A 21 -2.09 -23.06 -9.52
N LEU A 22 -1.59 -21.85 -9.78
CA LEU A 22 -0.40 -21.28 -9.14
C LEU A 22 -0.73 -20.36 -7.95
N ALA A 23 -2.01 -20.14 -7.65
CA ALA A 23 -2.43 -19.15 -6.65
C ALA A 23 -1.84 -19.42 -5.25
N SER A 24 -1.72 -20.69 -4.85
CA SER A 24 -1.11 -21.07 -3.58
C SER A 24 0.40 -20.80 -3.56
N ASP A 25 1.10 -21.08 -4.66
CA ASP A 25 2.55 -20.92 -4.73
C ASP A 25 2.92 -19.43 -4.85
N ILE A 26 2.13 -18.66 -5.60
CA ILE A 26 2.25 -17.20 -5.66
C ILE A 26 2.08 -16.60 -4.25
N TYR A 27 1.07 -17.04 -3.49
CA TYR A 27 0.85 -16.57 -2.13
C TYR A 27 2.02 -16.90 -1.19
N LYS A 28 2.52 -18.13 -1.23
CA LYS A 28 3.70 -18.53 -0.44
C LYS A 28 4.94 -17.70 -0.79
N ASN A 29 5.16 -17.44 -2.08
CA ASN A 29 6.25 -16.59 -2.53
C ASN A 29 6.09 -15.16 -2.03
N MET A 30 4.89 -14.58 -2.11
CA MET A 30 4.61 -13.25 -1.55
C MET A 30 4.91 -13.19 -0.05
N CYS A 31 4.49 -14.17 0.75
CA CYS A 31 4.78 -14.24 2.18
C CYS A 31 6.29 -14.37 2.49
N SER A 32 7.04 -15.07 1.64
CA SER A 32 8.50 -15.14 1.76
C SER A 32 9.16 -13.79 1.47
N GLU A 33 8.77 -13.14 0.37
CA GLU A 33 9.35 -11.88 -0.07
C GLU A 33 9.01 -10.71 0.86
N GLU A 34 7.80 -10.62 1.42
CA GLU A 34 7.46 -9.57 2.40
C GLU A 34 8.34 -9.63 3.66
N SER A 35 8.79 -10.84 4.03
CA SER A 35 9.68 -11.04 5.17
C SER A 35 11.14 -10.67 4.83
N ARG A 36 11.57 -10.91 3.59
CA ARG A 36 12.91 -10.57 3.09
C ARG A 36 13.10 -9.05 2.96
N LEU A 37 12.07 -8.35 2.51
CA LEU A 37 12.12 -6.93 2.15
C LEU A 37 11.58 -6.00 3.24
N LYS A 38 11.57 -6.45 4.48
CA LYS A 38 11.06 -5.67 5.61
C LYS A 38 11.82 -4.34 5.75
N VAL A 39 11.05 -3.25 5.84
CA VAL A 39 11.55 -1.92 6.19
C VAL A 39 11.54 -1.76 7.71
N SER A 40 12.58 -1.16 8.29
CA SER A 40 12.59 -0.86 9.72
C SER A 40 11.52 0.19 10.06
N PRO A 41 10.62 -0.04 11.02
CA PRO A 41 9.64 0.97 11.43
C PRO A 41 10.27 2.17 12.14
N THR A 42 11.51 2.02 12.60
CA THR A 42 12.23 3.03 13.39
C THR A 42 13.23 3.84 12.55
N TYR A 43 13.25 3.67 11.21
CA TYR A 43 14.24 4.31 10.35
C TYR A 43 14.23 5.85 10.45
N LEU A 44 13.08 6.47 10.72
CA LEU A 44 12.97 7.92 10.90
C LEU A 44 13.69 8.42 12.15
N THR A 45 13.94 7.55 13.11
CA THR A 45 14.62 7.90 14.37
C THR A 45 16.04 7.35 14.48
N GLU A 46 16.36 6.28 13.74
CA GLU A 46 17.63 5.58 13.80
C GLU A 46 18.56 5.94 12.63
N VAL A 47 18.00 6.12 11.44
CA VAL A 47 18.77 6.41 10.21
C VAL A 47 18.68 7.88 9.83
N GLN A 48 17.48 8.47 9.90
CA GLN A 48 17.25 9.85 9.50
C GLN A 48 17.56 10.83 10.65
N ASP A 49 17.99 12.04 10.29
CA ASP A 49 18.09 13.14 11.26
C ASP A 49 16.67 13.64 11.60
N LYS A 50 16.30 13.57 12.87
CA LYS A 50 14.99 14.00 13.39
C LYS A 50 14.69 15.48 13.14
N THR A 51 15.72 16.30 12.89
CA THR A 51 15.56 17.72 12.55
C THR A 51 15.26 17.91 11.07
N GLU A 52 15.68 16.99 10.20
CA GLU A 52 15.56 17.06 8.76
C GLU A 52 14.31 16.32 8.25
N VAL A 53 14.20 15.03 8.53
CA VAL A 53 13.08 14.19 8.03
C VAL A 53 12.25 13.67 9.21
N LYS A 54 11.00 14.13 9.28
CA LYS A 54 10.02 13.77 10.33
C LYS A 54 8.89 12.95 9.74
N ASP A 55 8.15 12.23 10.62
CA ASP A 55 6.91 11.54 10.26
C ASP A 55 5.95 12.43 9.47
N THR A 56 5.75 13.66 9.94
CA THR A 56 4.89 14.64 9.25
C THR A 56 5.40 14.99 7.86
N SER A 57 6.71 15.08 7.65
CA SER A 57 7.30 15.35 6.33
C SER A 57 7.09 14.19 5.37
N ARG A 58 7.21 12.93 5.89
CA ARG A 58 6.89 11.72 5.15
C ARG A 58 5.40 11.67 4.80
N ALA A 59 4.51 11.93 5.76
CA ALA A 59 3.06 11.93 5.53
C ALA A 59 2.64 12.95 4.46
N PHE A 60 3.21 14.15 4.45
CA PHE A 60 2.99 15.13 3.38
C PHE A 60 3.47 14.64 2.02
N LEU A 61 4.62 13.97 1.97
CA LEU A 61 5.12 13.40 0.73
C LEU A 61 4.19 12.30 0.21
N VAL A 62 3.75 11.39 1.07
CA VAL A 62 2.82 10.30 0.71
C VAL A 62 1.48 10.86 0.23
N GLU A 63 0.94 11.88 0.90
CA GLU A 63 -0.29 12.55 0.46
C GLU A 63 -0.14 13.17 -0.94
N TRP A 64 0.99 13.83 -1.20
CA TRP A 64 1.30 14.37 -2.52
C TRP A 64 1.42 13.24 -3.57
N ILE A 65 2.08 12.12 -3.26
CA ILE A 65 2.15 10.95 -4.14
C ILE A 65 0.76 10.41 -4.46
N ILE A 66 -0.14 10.32 -3.49
CA ILE A 66 -1.53 9.89 -3.69
C ILE A 66 -2.25 10.82 -4.68
N ASP A 67 -2.05 12.14 -4.57
CA ASP A 67 -2.66 13.09 -5.51
C ASP A 67 -2.11 12.93 -6.93
N VAL A 68 -0.79 12.79 -7.08
CA VAL A 68 -0.14 12.58 -8.38
C VAL A 68 -0.57 11.25 -9.00
N HIS A 69 -0.56 10.16 -8.21
CA HIS A 69 -1.06 8.85 -8.61
C HIS A 69 -2.47 8.92 -9.18
N ARG A 70 -3.37 9.62 -8.48
CA ARG A 70 -4.75 9.86 -8.93
C ARG A 70 -4.82 10.67 -10.22
N LYS A 71 -4.02 11.73 -10.35
CA LYS A 71 -3.98 12.61 -11.54
C LYS A 71 -3.59 11.84 -12.79
N PHE A 72 -2.60 10.98 -12.70
CA PHE A 72 -2.13 10.14 -13.80
C PHE A 72 -2.94 8.87 -13.99
N ARG A 73 -3.92 8.58 -13.12
CA ARG A 73 -4.76 7.36 -13.16
C ARG A 73 -3.92 6.07 -13.18
N LEU A 74 -2.89 6.04 -12.37
CA LEU A 74 -1.98 4.91 -12.27
C LEU A 74 -2.67 3.70 -11.63
N VAL A 75 -2.16 2.49 -11.91
CA VAL A 75 -2.69 1.28 -11.26
C VAL A 75 -2.43 1.30 -9.75
N PRO A 76 -3.30 0.72 -8.94
CA PRO A 76 -3.16 0.78 -7.48
C PRO A 76 -1.77 0.33 -6.98
N GLU A 77 -1.20 -0.71 -7.57
CA GLU A 77 0.10 -1.25 -7.20
C GLU A 77 1.22 -0.20 -7.26
N THR A 78 1.20 0.66 -8.29
CA THR A 78 2.19 1.74 -8.45
C THR A 78 2.28 2.64 -7.20
N LEU A 79 1.16 2.91 -6.53
CA LEU A 79 1.15 3.70 -5.29
C LEU A 79 1.94 3.01 -4.18
N TYR A 80 1.64 1.74 -3.94
CA TYR A 80 2.28 0.97 -2.85
C TYR A 80 3.77 0.76 -3.10
N VAL A 81 4.14 0.44 -4.34
CA VAL A 81 5.55 0.31 -4.73
C VAL A 81 6.28 1.65 -4.56
N THR A 82 5.66 2.78 -4.94
CA THR A 82 6.25 4.11 -4.74
C THR A 82 6.55 4.38 -3.25
N VAL A 83 5.59 4.15 -2.38
CA VAL A 83 5.77 4.36 -0.93
C VAL A 83 6.81 3.40 -0.35
N PHE A 84 6.78 2.13 -0.77
CA PHE A 84 7.80 1.15 -0.39
C PHE A 84 9.21 1.60 -0.76
N LEU A 85 9.42 2.10 -1.99
CA LEU A 85 10.74 2.58 -2.45
C LEU A 85 11.22 3.77 -1.62
N ILE A 86 10.33 4.70 -1.27
CA ILE A 86 10.64 5.83 -0.39
C ILE A 86 11.12 5.32 0.97
N ASP A 87 10.33 4.48 1.63
CA ASP A 87 10.61 3.99 2.97
C ASP A 87 11.87 3.11 2.99
N ARG A 88 12.04 2.26 1.98
CA ARG A 88 13.20 1.40 1.85
C ARG A 88 14.48 2.22 1.64
N PHE A 89 14.45 3.22 0.77
CA PHE A 89 15.61 4.11 0.56
C PHE A 89 15.95 4.89 1.82
N LEU A 90 14.94 5.48 2.48
CA LEU A 90 15.12 6.21 3.74
C LEU A 90 15.65 5.33 4.89
N SER A 91 15.36 4.03 4.87
CA SER A 91 15.88 3.09 5.86
C SER A 91 17.35 2.70 5.63
N LEU A 92 17.89 2.97 4.43
CA LEU A 92 19.27 2.63 4.05
C LEU A 92 20.19 3.83 3.93
N LYS A 93 19.63 5.02 3.68
CA LYS A 93 20.41 6.22 3.41
C LYS A 93 19.78 7.45 4.03
N GLN A 94 20.60 8.20 4.77
CA GLN A 94 20.21 9.51 5.30
C GLN A 94 20.13 10.56 4.20
N ILE A 95 19.09 11.41 4.24
CA ILE A 95 18.90 12.53 3.32
C ILE A 95 18.57 13.81 4.06
N LYS A 96 18.72 14.95 3.38
CA LYS A 96 18.26 16.25 3.85
C LYS A 96 16.77 16.46 3.49
N LYS A 97 16.08 17.29 4.26
CA LYS A 97 14.66 17.63 4.03
C LYS A 97 14.39 18.14 2.60
N ASN A 98 15.29 18.94 2.01
CA ASN A 98 15.14 19.47 0.66
C ASN A 98 15.24 18.39 -0.44
N GLN A 99 15.77 17.20 -0.12
CA GLN A 99 15.86 16.06 -1.04
C GLN A 99 14.63 15.16 -1.00
N LEU A 100 13.74 15.35 -0.01
CA LEU A 100 12.58 14.47 0.17
C LEU A 100 11.61 14.53 -1.02
N HIS A 101 11.39 15.72 -1.58
CA HIS A 101 10.49 15.87 -2.72
C HIS A 101 11.03 15.24 -4.01
N ILE A 102 12.34 15.42 -4.32
CA ILE A 102 12.96 14.76 -5.47
C ILE A 102 13.01 13.25 -5.29
N LEU A 103 13.18 12.75 -4.07
CA LEU A 103 13.04 11.32 -3.75
C LEU A 103 11.65 10.81 -4.13
N GLY A 104 10.58 11.53 -3.76
CA GLY A 104 9.21 11.14 -4.11
C GLY A 104 8.96 11.12 -5.62
N VAL A 105 9.39 12.16 -6.36
CA VAL A 105 9.31 12.22 -7.83
C VAL A 105 10.03 11.03 -8.46
N THR A 106 11.23 10.73 -7.95
CA THR A 106 12.06 9.66 -8.49
C THR A 106 11.51 8.28 -8.15
N SER A 107 11.00 8.09 -6.94
CA SER A 107 10.31 6.83 -6.56
C SER A 107 9.11 6.56 -7.47
N LEU A 108 8.33 7.61 -7.75
CA LEU A 108 7.21 7.50 -8.69
C LEU A 108 7.67 7.18 -10.11
N LEU A 109 8.79 7.78 -10.58
CA LEU A 109 9.36 7.45 -11.88
C LEU A 109 9.77 5.98 -11.98
N ILE A 110 10.43 5.44 -10.94
CA ILE A 110 10.88 4.05 -10.91
C ILE A 110 9.66 3.11 -10.88
N SER A 111 8.70 3.37 -9.99
CA SER A 111 7.52 2.52 -9.83
C SER A 111 6.64 2.52 -11.08
N THR A 112 6.45 3.66 -11.74
CA THR A 112 5.68 3.72 -12.98
C THR A 112 6.36 2.98 -14.14
N LYS A 113 7.68 3.07 -14.26
CA LYS A 113 8.43 2.27 -15.25
C LYS A 113 8.31 0.77 -15.00
N TYR A 114 8.11 0.37 -13.74
CA TYR A 114 8.03 -1.03 -13.36
C TYR A 114 6.62 -1.60 -13.53
N GLU A 115 5.58 -0.87 -13.10
CA GLU A 115 4.21 -1.38 -13.02
C GLU A 115 3.32 -1.00 -14.20
N GLU A 116 3.56 0.15 -14.85
CA GLU A 116 2.64 0.68 -15.85
C GLU A 116 3.00 0.19 -17.26
N ILE A 117 1.98 -0.18 -18.04
CA ILE A 117 2.17 -0.49 -19.48
C ILE A 117 2.58 0.77 -20.25
N TYR A 118 2.00 1.91 -19.87
CA TYR A 118 2.29 3.22 -20.46
C TYR A 118 2.68 4.20 -19.35
N PRO A 119 3.93 4.19 -18.88
CA PRO A 119 4.36 5.08 -17.82
C PRO A 119 4.32 6.55 -18.26
N PRO A 120 4.00 7.49 -17.36
CA PRO A 120 4.14 8.92 -17.62
C PRO A 120 5.54 9.28 -18.06
N GLU A 121 5.65 10.25 -18.97
CA GLU A 121 6.98 10.75 -19.34
C GLU A 121 7.59 11.55 -18.19
N LEU A 122 8.94 11.59 -18.12
CA LEU A 122 9.62 12.36 -17.09
C LEU A 122 9.25 13.85 -17.11
N LYS A 123 8.94 14.42 -18.29
CA LYS A 123 8.48 15.82 -18.40
C LYS A 123 7.17 16.06 -17.65
N ASP A 124 6.26 15.07 -17.67
CA ASP A 124 4.96 15.17 -17.00
C ASP A 124 5.13 15.12 -15.47
N LEU A 125 6.02 14.24 -14.98
CA LEU A 125 6.37 14.15 -13.56
C LEU A 125 7.09 15.42 -13.06
N LEU A 126 7.93 16.04 -13.90
CA LEU A 126 8.54 17.33 -13.58
C LEU A 126 7.49 18.45 -13.51
N SER A 127 6.53 18.47 -14.42
CA SER A 127 5.44 19.45 -14.44
C SER A 127 4.61 19.41 -13.15
N VAL A 128 4.22 18.22 -12.63
CA VAL A 128 3.46 18.11 -11.38
C VAL A 128 4.27 18.46 -10.13
N SER A 129 5.59 18.48 -10.24
CA SER A 129 6.51 19.00 -9.21
C SER A 129 6.80 20.49 -9.37
N GLU A 130 6.00 21.21 -10.19
CA GLU A 130 6.19 22.63 -10.52
C GLU A 130 7.57 22.94 -11.12
N ASN A 131 8.15 21.98 -11.84
CA ASN A 131 9.48 22.07 -12.45
C ASN A 131 10.59 22.48 -11.45
N LYS A 132 10.45 22.07 -10.18
CA LYS A 132 11.46 22.35 -9.12
C LYS A 132 12.78 21.66 -9.37
N PHE A 133 12.79 20.62 -10.22
CA PHE A 133 13.96 19.80 -10.49
C PHE A 133 14.24 19.73 -11.98
N THR A 134 15.49 19.64 -12.33
CA THR A 134 15.92 19.36 -13.69
C THR A 134 15.87 17.86 -14.00
N ARG A 135 15.73 17.51 -15.27
CA ARG A 135 15.88 16.12 -15.74
C ARG A 135 17.15 15.46 -15.21
N LYS A 136 18.27 16.19 -15.21
CA LYS A 136 19.57 15.67 -14.76
C LYS A 136 19.56 15.29 -13.27
N GLU A 137 18.94 16.11 -12.44
CA GLU A 137 18.85 15.84 -11.00
C GLU A 137 17.98 14.61 -10.72
N VAL A 138 16.82 14.47 -11.38
CA VAL A 138 15.97 13.30 -11.21
C VAL A 138 16.66 12.02 -11.67
N LEU A 139 17.34 12.03 -12.82
CA LEU A 139 18.08 10.87 -13.31
C LEU A 139 19.30 10.52 -12.41
N ALA A 140 19.93 11.52 -11.80
CA ALA A 140 20.98 11.28 -10.82
C ALA A 140 20.44 10.63 -9.55
N MET A 141 19.29 11.07 -9.05
CA MET A 141 18.59 10.47 -7.92
C MET A 141 18.10 9.05 -8.26
N GLU A 142 17.59 8.82 -9.47
CA GLU A 142 17.17 7.48 -9.94
C GLU A 142 18.34 6.49 -9.88
N ARG A 143 19.50 6.89 -10.41
CA ARG A 143 20.72 6.07 -10.33
C ARG A 143 21.13 5.78 -8.89
N ASP A 144 21.12 6.80 -8.03
CA ASP A 144 21.47 6.67 -6.61
C ASP A 144 20.50 5.72 -5.88
N MET A 145 19.20 5.85 -6.13
CA MET A 145 18.19 4.96 -5.58
C MET A 145 18.39 3.51 -6.02
N LEU A 146 18.51 3.28 -7.32
CA LEU A 146 18.67 1.92 -7.87
C LEU A 146 19.94 1.23 -7.34
N LEU A 147 21.04 1.96 -7.22
CA LEU A 147 22.29 1.42 -6.65
C LEU A 147 22.15 1.16 -5.15
N THR A 148 21.54 2.07 -4.39
CA THR A 148 21.33 1.90 -2.94
C THR A 148 20.39 0.71 -2.64
N LEU A 149 19.35 0.54 -3.46
CA LEU A 149 18.39 -0.54 -3.35
C LEU A 149 18.87 -1.85 -4.01
N GLN A 150 20.06 -1.86 -4.62
CA GLN A 150 20.63 -3.01 -5.36
C GLN A 150 19.66 -3.55 -6.43
N PHE A 151 18.89 -2.65 -7.07
CA PHE A 151 17.83 -2.97 -8.05
C PHE A 151 16.69 -3.84 -7.49
N ASP A 152 16.61 -3.99 -6.18
CA ASP A 152 15.53 -4.72 -5.52
C ASP A 152 14.33 -3.76 -5.30
N VAL A 153 13.58 -3.53 -6.36
CA VAL A 153 12.52 -2.51 -6.44
C VAL A 153 11.11 -3.07 -6.25
N THR A 154 10.99 -4.40 -6.09
CA THR A 154 9.70 -5.09 -6.00
C THR A 154 9.50 -5.69 -4.61
N ALA A 155 8.39 -5.35 -3.96
CA ALA A 155 7.93 -6.02 -2.76
C ALA A 155 6.43 -6.31 -2.87
N PRO A 156 5.96 -7.43 -2.30
CA PRO A 156 4.53 -7.69 -2.23
C PRO A 156 3.83 -6.59 -1.43
N SER A 157 2.88 -5.92 -2.06
CA SER A 157 2.12 -4.85 -1.43
C SER A 157 0.95 -5.38 -0.60
N SER A 158 0.49 -4.58 0.36
CA SER A 158 -0.75 -4.90 1.08
C SER A 158 -1.96 -4.94 0.15
N TYR A 159 -1.94 -4.22 -0.97
CA TYR A 159 -2.99 -4.26 -1.97
C TYR A 159 -3.09 -5.65 -2.65
N ARG A 160 -1.95 -6.26 -3.03
CA ARG A 160 -1.95 -7.62 -3.62
C ARG A 160 -2.47 -8.67 -2.66
N PHE A 161 -2.12 -8.56 -1.38
CA PHE A 161 -2.71 -9.43 -0.35
C PHE A 161 -4.21 -9.19 -0.19
N LEU A 162 -4.67 -7.92 -0.22
CA LEU A 162 -6.10 -7.60 -0.16
C LEU A 162 -6.88 -8.21 -1.33
N GLU A 163 -6.36 -8.12 -2.55
CA GLU A 163 -6.97 -8.77 -3.73
C GLU A 163 -7.13 -10.29 -3.52
N ARG A 164 -6.13 -10.93 -2.92
CA ARG A 164 -6.20 -12.36 -2.60
C ARG A 164 -7.27 -12.63 -1.55
N TYR A 165 -7.27 -11.88 -0.46
CA TYR A 165 -8.22 -12.09 0.65
C TYR A 165 -9.66 -11.78 0.23
N TYR A 166 -9.86 -10.79 -0.61
CA TYR A 166 -11.15 -10.49 -1.22
C TYR A 166 -11.71 -11.68 -1.99
N LYS A 167 -10.89 -12.32 -2.81
CA LYS A 167 -11.30 -13.51 -3.58
C LYS A 167 -11.58 -14.71 -2.69
N LEU A 168 -10.81 -14.91 -1.62
CA LEU A 168 -11.01 -16.01 -0.67
C LEU A 168 -12.27 -15.83 0.18
N GLY A 169 -12.56 -14.61 0.61
CA GLY A 169 -13.63 -14.31 1.55
C GLY A 169 -15.03 -14.15 0.94
N VAL A 170 -15.20 -14.30 -0.40
CA VAL A 170 -16.49 -14.00 -1.10
C VAL A 170 -17.05 -12.65 -0.66
N THR A 171 -16.23 -11.64 -0.73
CA THR A 171 -16.52 -10.30 -0.21
C THR A 171 -17.21 -9.46 -1.29
N GLU A 172 -18.10 -8.55 -0.90
CA GLU A 172 -18.69 -7.60 -1.84
C GLU A 172 -17.70 -6.49 -2.19
N ASP A 173 -17.80 -5.94 -3.41
CA ASP A 173 -16.94 -4.86 -3.91
C ASP A 173 -16.87 -3.67 -2.96
N ARG A 174 -18.00 -3.31 -2.34
CA ARG A 174 -18.05 -2.20 -1.37
C ARG A 174 -17.13 -2.42 -0.17
N THR A 175 -17.04 -3.65 0.30
CA THR A 175 -16.12 -4.00 1.40
C THR A 175 -14.68 -3.94 0.94
N PHE A 176 -14.40 -4.42 -0.28
CA PHE A 176 -13.08 -4.33 -0.88
C PHE A 176 -12.61 -2.88 -1.00
N PHE A 177 -13.41 -2.00 -1.57
CA PHE A 177 -13.05 -0.58 -1.71
C PHE A 177 -12.92 0.13 -0.37
N LEU A 178 -13.72 -0.24 0.65
CA LEU A 178 -13.56 0.30 1.99
C LEU A 178 -12.25 -0.18 2.64
N ALA A 179 -11.89 -1.46 2.47
CA ALA A 179 -10.61 -1.98 2.94
C ALA A 179 -9.43 -1.32 2.23
N GLN A 180 -9.52 -1.11 0.91
CA GLN A 180 -8.52 -0.37 0.14
C GLN A 180 -8.40 1.08 0.64
N TYR A 181 -9.52 1.76 0.94
CA TYR A 181 -9.51 3.11 1.50
C TYR A 181 -8.77 3.15 2.84
N ILE A 182 -9.05 2.19 3.74
CA ILE A 182 -8.34 2.05 5.02
C ILE A 182 -6.85 1.80 4.80
N GLN A 183 -6.47 0.94 3.85
CA GLN A 183 -5.07 0.69 3.53
C GLN A 183 -4.35 1.94 3.00
N GLU A 184 -4.97 2.70 2.10
CA GLU A 184 -4.35 3.91 1.57
C GLU A 184 -4.22 5.00 2.65
N ILE A 185 -5.13 5.07 3.62
CA ILE A 185 -4.95 5.91 4.83
C ILE A 185 -3.75 5.41 5.65
N SER A 186 -3.61 4.11 5.82
CA SER A 186 -2.53 3.50 6.60
C SER A 186 -1.13 3.79 6.02
N LEU A 187 -1.02 4.07 4.72
CA LEU A 187 0.26 4.47 4.11
C LEU A 187 0.84 5.77 4.68
N LEU A 188 0.01 6.60 5.31
CA LEU A 188 0.44 7.87 5.91
C LEU A 188 1.19 7.68 7.23
N ASP A 189 1.04 6.53 7.89
CA ASP A 189 1.66 6.22 9.18
C ASP A 189 2.88 5.31 9.03
N ALA A 190 4.07 5.83 9.34
CA ALA A 190 5.29 5.03 9.30
C ALA A 190 5.35 3.98 10.43
N SER A 191 4.65 4.17 11.54
CA SER A 191 4.65 3.20 12.64
C SER A 191 4.05 1.85 12.25
N LEU A 192 3.13 1.86 11.28
CA LEU A 192 2.50 0.65 10.75
C LEU A 192 3.45 -0.24 9.92
N LEU A 193 4.66 0.25 9.57
CA LEU A 193 5.72 -0.58 8.98
C LEU A 193 6.24 -1.69 9.90
N GLN A 194 5.89 -1.67 11.18
CA GLN A 194 6.15 -2.79 12.09
C GLN A 194 5.42 -4.06 11.67
N TYR A 195 4.27 -3.92 11.00
CA TYR A 195 3.44 -5.01 10.51
C TYR A 195 3.80 -5.41 9.09
N LYS A 196 3.51 -6.67 8.75
CA LYS A 196 3.67 -7.16 7.39
C LYS A 196 2.58 -6.61 6.47
N PRO A 197 2.84 -6.42 5.17
CA PRO A 197 1.82 -6.07 4.19
C PRO A 197 0.59 -6.99 4.23
N SER A 198 0.80 -8.29 4.41
CA SER A 198 -0.28 -9.29 4.56
C SER A 198 -1.15 -9.06 5.80
N GLU A 199 -0.55 -8.65 6.93
CA GLU A 199 -1.26 -8.34 8.17
C GLU A 199 -2.07 -7.04 8.03
N ILE A 200 -1.51 -6.01 7.40
CA ILE A 200 -2.22 -4.76 7.07
C ILE A 200 -3.43 -5.05 6.19
N ALA A 201 -3.28 -5.92 5.18
CA ALA A 201 -4.39 -6.31 4.30
C ALA A 201 -5.51 -7.02 5.07
N ALA A 202 -5.15 -7.97 5.93
CA ALA A 202 -6.09 -8.71 6.76
C ALA A 202 -6.85 -7.79 7.73
N ALA A 203 -6.12 -6.93 8.45
CA ALA A 203 -6.71 -6.00 9.41
C ALA A 203 -7.62 -4.97 8.72
N SER A 204 -7.23 -4.44 7.56
CA SER A 204 -8.07 -3.52 6.79
C SER A 204 -9.38 -4.17 6.33
N LEU A 205 -9.35 -5.44 5.94
CA LEU A 205 -10.55 -6.19 5.55
C LEU A 205 -11.47 -6.43 6.76
N ILE A 206 -10.91 -6.80 7.91
CA ILE A 206 -11.66 -6.96 9.16
C ILE A 206 -12.34 -5.64 9.56
N LEU A 207 -11.62 -4.53 9.52
CA LEU A 207 -12.16 -3.21 9.83
C LEU A 207 -13.26 -2.79 8.87
N ALA A 208 -13.11 -3.06 7.57
CA ALA A 208 -14.14 -2.77 6.58
C ALA A 208 -15.43 -3.57 6.86
N HIS A 209 -15.32 -4.84 7.23
CA HIS A 209 -16.47 -5.66 7.64
C HIS A 209 -17.16 -5.10 8.89
N LYS A 210 -16.40 -4.71 9.91
CA LYS A 210 -16.94 -4.08 11.13
C LYS A 210 -17.68 -2.77 10.82
N CYS A 211 -17.09 -1.88 10.02
CA CYS A 211 -17.72 -0.62 9.60
C CYS A 211 -19.05 -0.82 8.88
N LEU A 212 -19.13 -1.84 8.04
CA LEU A 212 -20.36 -2.20 7.30
C LEU A 212 -21.32 -3.05 8.11
N LYS A 213 -21.03 -3.31 9.40
CA LYS A 213 -21.84 -4.15 10.30
C LYS A 213 -22.14 -5.53 9.70
N LYS A 214 -21.19 -6.08 8.98
CA LYS A 214 -21.29 -7.42 8.42
C LYS A 214 -20.83 -8.47 9.43
N ARG A 215 -21.14 -9.73 9.15
CA ARG A 215 -20.65 -10.86 9.95
C ARG A 215 -19.13 -10.87 9.93
N ASP A 216 -18.54 -11.40 10.99
CA ASP A 216 -17.09 -11.59 11.04
C ASP A 216 -16.66 -12.49 9.89
N ILE A 217 -15.68 -12.00 9.10
CA ILE A 217 -15.15 -12.74 7.97
C ILE A 217 -13.92 -13.57 8.38
N TRP A 218 -13.24 -13.17 9.48
CA TRP A 218 -12.01 -13.83 9.91
C TRP A 218 -12.34 -15.07 10.75
N ILE A 219 -12.88 -16.07 10.06
CA ILE A 219 -13.26 -17.37 10.59
C ILE A 219 -12.26 -18.45 10.14
N ASN A 220 -12.43 -19.66 10.60
CA ASN A 220 -11.53 -20.81 10.37
C ASN A 220 -10.99 -20.95 8.92
N ASP A 221 -11.81 -20.63 7.93
CA ASP A 221 -11.39 -20.73 6.51
C ASP A 221 -10.32 -19.68 6.16
N MET A 222 -10.50 -18.42 6.63
CA MET A 222 -9.51 -17.36 6.44
C MET A 222 -8.26 -17.60 7.29
N GLU A 223 -8.41 -18.08 8.52
CA GLU A 223 -7.27 -18.45 9.38
C GLU A 223 -6.42 -19.55 8.73
N THR A 224 -7.08 -20.57 8.19
CA THR A 224 -6.40 -21.67 7.50
C THR A 224 -5.69 -21.20 6.23
N ALA A 225 -6.33 -20.28 5.49
CA ALA A 225 -5.81 -19.78 4.22
C ALA A 225 -4.61 -18.86 4.36
N THR A 226 -4.63 -18.06 5.42
CA THR A 226 -3.65 -16.98 5.62
C THR A 226 -2.58 -17.34 6.64
N GLY A 227 -2.87 -18.29 7.52
CA GLY A 227 -2.03 -18.63 8.66
C GLY A 227 -2.16 -17.65 9.84
N TYR A 228 -3.06 -16.68 9.77
CA TYR A 228 -3.28 -15.67 10.82
C TYR A 228 -4.56 -15.95 11.61
N SER A 229 -4.46 -16.11 12.92
CA SER A 229 -5.63 -16.14 13.79
C SER A 229 -6.18 -14.72 14.05
N ALA A 230 -7.46 -14.63 14.40
CA ALA A 230 -8.07 -13.36 14.80
C ALA A 230 -7.34 -12.72 15.99
N ALA A 231 -6.83 -13.53 16.93
CA ALA A 231 -6.04 -13.06 18.08
C ALA A 231 -4.69 -12.45 17.64
N HIS A 232 -4.03 -13.05 16.65
CA HIS A 232 -2.80 -12.50 16.07
C HIS A 232 -3.02 -11.13 15.43
N LEU A 233 -4.13 -10.96 14.71
CA LEU A 233 -4.45 -9.72 14.01
C LEU A 233 -5.03 -8.62 14.91
N ALA A 234 -5.46 -8.93 16.14
CA ALA A 234 -6.10 -7.96 17.03
C ALA A 234 -5.25 -6.68 17.27
N PRO A 235 -3.95 -6.73 17.57
CA PRO A 235 -3.14 -5.52 17.73
C PRO A 235 -3.05 -4.71 16.43
N VAL A 236 -2.90 -5.35 15.28
CA VAL A 236 -2.85 -4.68 13.97
C VAL A 236 -4.14 -3.94 13.68
N VAL A 237 -5.29 -4.59 13.98
CA VAL A 237 -6.62 -4.01 13.82
C VAL A 237 -6.79 -2.78 14.72
N GLU A 238 -6.37 -2.84 15.98
CA GLU A 238 -6.52 -1.70 16.91
C GLU A 238 -5.58 -0.54 16.54
N ASP A 239 -4.35 -0.79 16.11
CA ASP A 239 -3.41 0.26 15.69
C ASP A 239 -3.91 0.98 14.42
N ILE A 240 -4.34 0.23 13.40
CA ILE A 240 -4.93 0.84 12.18
C ILE A 240 -6.20 1.61 12.52
N LYS A 241 -7.08 1.05 13.34
CA LYS A 241 -8.31 1.71 13.79
C LYS A 241 -7.99 3.02 14.53
N GLY A 242 -7.05 2.99 15.47
CA GLY A 242 -6.60 4.18 16.21
C GLY A 242 -6.12 5.26 15.25
N PHE A 243 -5.22 4.92 14.33
CA PHE A 243 -4.71 5.87 13.36
C PHE A 243 -5.80 6.45 12.45
N VAL A 244 -6.68 5.62 11.89
CA VAL A 244 -7.77 6.05 10.98
C VAL A 244 -8.74 7.02 11.67
N LEU A 245 -8.96 6.87 12.99
CA LEU A 245 -9.83 7.77 13.76
C LEU A 245 -9.14 9.11 14.12
N GLU A 246 -7.82 9.11 14.30
CA GLU A 246 -7.04 10.24 14.80
C GLU A 246 -6.31 11.03 13.70
N VAL A 247 -6.15 10.44 12.51
CA VAL A 247 -5.42 11.08 11.40
C VAL A 247 -5.99 12.45 11.07
N ASN A 248 -5.10 13.43 10.92
CA ASN A 248 -5.51 14.81 10.60
C ASN A 248 -6.30 14.84 9.27
N PRO A 249 -7.52 15.38 9.28
CA PRO A 249 -8.39 15.43 8.09
C PRO A 249 -7.75 16.10 6.87
N LYS A 250 -6.73 16.94 7.04
CA LYS A 250 -6.01 17.58 5.94
C LYS A 250 -5.28 16.57 5.05
N PHE A 251 -4.74 15.50 5.63
CA PHE A 251 -4.11 14.41 4.88
C PHE A 251 -5.10 13.49 4.16
N LEU A 252 -6.38 13.62 4.46
CA LEU A 252 -7.42 12.78 3.87
C LEU A 252 -8.14 13.42 2.69
N THR A 253 -7.82 14.66 2.32
CA THR A 253 -8.57 15.41 1.31
C THR A 253 -8.58 14.69 -0.03
N THR A 254 -7.41 14.28 -0.51
CA THR A 254 -7.25 13.56 -1.79
C THR A 254 -7.88 12.18 -1.75
N LEU A 255 -7.67 11.45 -0.66
CA LEU A 255 -8.26 10.11 -0.47
C LEU A 255 -9.79 10.17 -0.39
N LYS A 256 -10.36 11.10 0.38
CA LYS A 256 -11.81 11.31 0.42
C LYS A 256 -12.38 11.63 -0.95
N TYR A 257 -11.72 12.50 -1.72
CA TYR A 257 -12.14 12.80 -3.08
C TYR A 257 -12.09 11.55 -3.98
N LYS A 258 -11.00 10.76 -3.92
CA LYS A 258 -10.85 9.52 -4.68
C LYS A 258 -12.00 8.56 -4.38
N PHE A 259 -12.16 8.20 -3.10
CA PHE A 259 -13.11 7.18 -2.64
C PHE A 259 -14.56 7.67 -2.50
N SER A 260 -14.85 8.96 -2.79
CA SER A 260 -16.23 9.47 -2.92
C SER A 260 -16.84 9.23 -4.30
N LYS A 261 -16.04 8.79 -5.28
CA LYS A 261 -16.50 8.56 -6.64
C LYS A 261 -17.33 7.27 -6.75
N PRO A 262 -18.29 7.19 -7.72
CA PRO A 262 -19.11 5.99 -7.95
C PRO A 262 -18.29 4.74 -8.23
N GLU A 263 -17.15 4.85 -8.93
CA GLU A 263 -16.25 3.74 -9.26
C GLU A 263 -15.69 3.03 -8.01
N TYR A 264 -15.61 3.74 -6.87
CA TYR A 264 -15.25 3.21 -5.55
C TYR A 264 -16.47 3.03 -4.63
N GLN A 265 -17.68 2.95 -5.20
CA GLN A 265 -18.94 2.82 -4.45
C GLN A 265 -19.12 3.85 -3.32
N GLN A 266 -18.49 5.03 -3.46
CA GLN A 266 -18.61 6.17 -2.55
C GLN A 266 -18.28 5.81 -1.08
N VAL A 267 -17.32 4.91 -0.86
CA VAL A 267 -17.00 4.41 0.48
C VAL A 267 -16.45 5.49 1.44
N ALA A 268 -15.93 6.60 0.91
CA ALA A 268 -15.50 7.72 1.75
C ALA A 268 -16.64 8.41 2.52
N SER A 269 -17.91 8.16 2.13
CA SER A 269 -19.09 8.64 2.87
C SER A 269 -19.43 7.80 4.11
N ILE A 270 -18.81 6.62 4.24
CA ILE A 270 -19.03 5.71 5.37
C ILE A 270 -18.29 6.29 6.57
N ALA A 271 -19.04 6.57 7.65
CA ALA A 271 -18.41 6.94 8.91
C ALA A 271 -17.68 5.73 9.50
N PHE A 272 -16.41 5.93 9.87
CA PHE A 272 -15.67 4.92 10.61
C PHE A 272 -16.28 4.75 12.01
N LYS A 273 -17.14 3.76 12.14
CA LYS A 273 -17.76 3.31 13.41
C LYS A 273 -17.41 1.83 13.55
N PHE A 274 -16.37 1.55 14.32
CA PHE A 274 -15.88 0.20 14.57
C PHE A 274 -16.45 -0.41 15.83
#